data_9825467d45db16acd9d5db61e066caa4
#
_entry.id   9825467d45db16acd9d5db61e066caa4
#
_cell.length_a   1.000
_cell.length_b   1.000
_cell.length_c   1.000
_cell.angle_alpha   90.00
_cell.angle_beta   90.00
_cell.angle_gamma   90.00
#
_symmetry.space_group_name_H-M   'P 1'
#
loop_
_entity.id
_entity.type
_entity.pdbx_description
1 polymer ?
#
loop_
_entity_poly.entity_id
_entity_poly.type
_entity_poly.pdbx_seq_one_letter_code
_entity_poly.pdbx_strand_id
1 'polypeptide(L)'
;MLFLLVAVAAATLTAYVGKGSGNVLFYNFAFLGVMVIIYAVGLFAGLYRMDNLTAALKHGAGEITDVFQLPGRAKKEEIGQLRGIFGDRYLDKKMDDFVDSISRTEEGIAEVEDFVNIDDVDVHIHKRLLEMAPDIFTSLGILGTFIGLVWGLKNFQPTDYEVMTTSVSALVDGIKVAFLTSIYGVALSVVYLSLIHI
;
A
#
# COMPACT_ATOMS: atom_id res chain seq x y z
N MET A 1 -5.71 -13.31 3.71
CA MET A 1 -7.01 -13.99 3.88
C MET A 1 -8.17 -13.03 4.12
N LEU A 2 -8.06 -12.08 5.06
CA LEU A 2 -9.10 -11.07 5.36
C LEU A 2 -9.54 -10.26 4.13
N PHE A 3 -8.59 -9.82 3.29
CA PHE A 3 -8.89 -9.07 2.06
C PHE A 3 -9.79 -9.83 1.09
N LEU A 4 -9.49 -11.10 0.81
CA LEU A 4 -10.32 -11.92 -0.07
C LEU A 4 -11.75 -12.06 0.45
N LEU A 5 -11.90 -12.23 1.76
CA LEU A 5 -13.21 -12.33 2.40
C LEU A 5 -14.00 -11.02 2.23
N VAL A 6 -13.37 -9.87 2.43
CA VAL A 6 -14.01 -8.54 2.27
C VAL A 6 -14.31 -8.26 0.79
N ALA A 7 -13.41 -8.60 -0.14
CA ALA A 7 -13.66 -8.43 -1.57
C ALA A 7 -14.83 -9.31 -2.07
N VAL A 8 -14.92 -10.56 -1.60
CA VAL A 8 -16.05 -11.46 -1.91
C VAL A 8 -17.34 -10.93 -1.29
N ALA A 9 -17.31 -10.45 -0.03
CA ALA A 9 -18.48 -9.86 0.60
C ALA A 9 -18.95 -8.61 -0.13
N ALA A 10 -18.04 -7.73 -0.56
CA ALA A 10 -18.35 -6.56 -1.38
C ALA A 10 -18.97 -6.95 -2.73
N ALA A 11 -18.40 -7.95 -3.41
CA ALA A 11 -18.93 -8.45 -4.68
C ALA A 11 -20.32 -9.08 -4.54
N THR A 12 -20.56 -9.85 -3.48
CA THR A 12 -21.88 -10.46 -3.20
C THR A 12 -22.93 -9.39 -2.84
N LEU A 13 -22.54 -8.39 -2.05
CA LEU A 13 -23.40 -7.26 -1.73
C LEU A 13 -23.77 -6.48 -2.98
N THR A 14 -22.80 -6.22 -3.88
CA THR A 14 -23.03 -5.59 -5.19
C THR A 14 -24.03 -6.37 -6.03
N ALA A 15 -23.84 -7.68 -6.14
CA ALA A 15 -24.74 -8.53 -6.91
C ALA A 15 -26.16 -8.57 -6.32
N TYR A 16 -26.28 -8.51 -4.99
CA TYR A 16 -27.57 -8.49 -4.31
C TYR A 16 -28.31 -7.16 -4.50
N VAL A 17 -27.65 -6.03 -4.26
CA VAL A 17 -28.23 -4.68 -4.33
C VAL A 17 -28.51 -4.25 -5.80
N GLY A 18 -27.66 -4.68 -6.72
CA GLY A 18 -27.78 -4.38 -8.14
C GLY A 18 -28.76 -5.24 -8.92
N LYS A 19 -29.46 -6.20 -8.26
CA LYS A 19 -30.49 -7.02 -8.94
C LYS A 19 -31.54 -6.13 -9.59
N GLY A 20 -31.68 -6.29 -10.91
CA GLY A 20 -32.65 -5.52 -11.71
C GLY A 20 -32.10 -4.27 -12.41
N SER A 21 -30.89 -3.83 -12.12
CA SER A 21 -30.26 -2.65 -12.70
C SER A 21 -28.87 -2.97 -13.22
N GLY A 22 -28.75 -3.36 -14.50
CA GLY A 22 -27.48 -3.72 -15.13
C GLY A 22 -26.42 -2.60 -15.04
N ASN A 23 -26.85 -1.35 -15.11
CA ASN A 23 -25.96 -0.19 -14.99
C ASN A 23 -25.35 -0.08 -13.58
N VAL A 24 -26.15 -0.30 -12.52
CA VAL A 24 -25.68 -0.29 -11.14
C VAL A 24 -24.61 -1.37 -10.93
N LEU A 25 -24.84 -2.57 -11.45
CA LEU A 25 -23.87 -3.66 -11.40
C LEU A 25 -22.57 -3.29 -12.09
N PHE A 26 -22.65 -2.79 -13.32
CA PHE A 26 -21.46 -2.45 -14.11
C PHE A 26 -20.56 -1.41 -13.40
N TYR A 27 -21.16 -0.31 -12.94
CA TYR A 27 -20.39 0.76 -12.30
C TYR A 27 -19.78 0.35 -10.95
N ASN A 28 -20.53 -0.39 -10.15
CA ASN A 28 -20.00 -0.86 -8.86
C ASN A 28 -18.89 -1.90 -9.05
N PHE A 29 -19.02 -2.82 -9.99
CA PHE A 29 -17.94 -3.77 -10.28
C PHE A 29 -16.72 -3.10 -10.90
N ALA A 30 -16.92 -2.11 -11.80
CA ALA A 30 -15.81 -1.34 -12.34
C ALA A 30 -15.07 -0.57 -11.25
N PHE A 31 -15.81 0.08 -10.35
CA PHE A 31 -15.24 0.83 -9.23
C PHE A 31 -14.51 -0.08 -8.23
N LEU A 32 -15.13 -1.19 -7.86
CA LEU A 32 -14.51 -2.21 -7.01
C LEU A 32 -13.24 -2.77 -7.67
N GLY A 33 -13.28 -3.02 -8.98
CA GLY A 33 -12.12 -3.50 -9.74
C GLY A 33 -10.94 -2.52 -9.69
N VAL A 34 -11.20 -1.22 -9.87
CA VAL A 34 -10.17 -0.17 -9.73
C VAL A 34 -9.58 -0.17 -8.32
N MET A 35 -10.41 -0.22 -7.28
CA MET A 35 -9.94 -0.29 -5.89
C MET A 35 -9.09 -1.52 -5.60
N VAL A 36 -9.51 -2.69 -6.10
CA VAL A 36 -8.75 -3.95 -5.95
C VAL A 36 -7.40 -3.87 -6.66
N ILE A 37 -7.34 -3.25 -7.85
CA ILE A 37 -6.07 -3.04 -8.57
C ILE A 37 -5.13 -2.13 -7.76
N ILE A 38 -5.63 -1.01 -7.25
CA ILE A 38 -4.84 -0.09 -6.42
C ILE A 38 -4.33 -0.82 -5.17
N TYR A 39 -5.19 -1.61 -4.53
CA TYR A 39 -4.83 -2.43 -3.38
C TYR A 39 -3.73 -3.45 -3.71
N ALA A 40 -3.89 -4.19 -4.81
CA ALA A 40 -2.91 -5.19 -5.25
C ALA A 40 -1.55 -4.56 -5.60
N VAL A 41 -1.56 -3.42 -6.30
CA VAL A 41 -0.34 -2.68 -6.63
C VAL A 41 0.35 -2.18 -5.36
N GLY A 42 -0.40 -1.61 -4.42
CA GLY A 42 0.15 -1.14 -3.15
C GLY A 42 0.77 -2.26 -2.32
N LEU A 43 0.09 -3.39 -2.20
CA LEU A 43 0.60 -4.56 -1.50
C LEU A 43 1.85 -5.15 -2.19
N PHE A 44 1.76 -5.35 -3.51
CA PHE A 44 2.86 -5.98 -4.24
C PHE A 44 4.12 -5.11 -4.23
N ALA A 45 3.97 -3.81 -4.50
CA ALA A 45 5.09 -2.88 -4.50
C ALA A 45 5.70 -2.68 -3.09
N GLY A 46 4.85 -2.66 -2.05
CA GLY A 46 5.29 -2.45 -0.69
C GLY A 46 5.84 -3.70 -0.02
N LEU A 47 5.06 -4.77 0.05
CA LEU A 47 5.44 -6.00 0.76
C LEU A 47 6.63 -6.69 0.10
N TYR A 48 6.65 -6.81 -1.23
CA TYR A 48 7.76 -7.45 -1.93
C TYR A 48 9.10 -6.73 -1.68
N ARG A 49 9.06 -5.41 -1.62
CA ARG A 49 10.26 -4.61 -1.36
C ARG A 49 10.70 -4.70 0.10
N MET A 50 9.76 -4.72 1.04
CA MET A 50 10.04 -4.94 2.46
C MET A 50 10.63 -6.32 2.73
N ASP A 51 10.05 -7.38 2.15
CA ASP A 51 10.52 -8.75 2.35
C ASP A 51 11.95 -8.93 1.83
N ASN A 52 12.27 -8.39 0.66
CA ASN A 52 13.61 -8.46 0.09
C ASN A 52 14.65 -7.72 0.98
N LEU A 53 14.32 -6.50 1.43
CA LEU A 53 15.19 -5.74 2.33
C LEU A 53 15.37 -6.42 3.68
N THR A 54 14.30 -6.95 4.25
CA THR A 54 14.35 -7.69 5.53
C THR A 54 15.20 -8.96 5.40
N ALA A 55 15.06 -9.67 4.29
CA ALA A 55 15.89 -10.86 4.01
C ALA A 55 17.37 -10.48 3.85
N ALA A 56 17.67 -9.41 3.10
CA ALA A 56 19.01 -8.88 2.93
C ALA A 56 19.63 -8.43 4.26
N LEU A 57 18.89 -7.70 5.09
CA LEU A 57 19.34 -7.28 6.42
C LEU A 57 19.62 -8.47 7.34
N LYS A 58 18.77 -9.49 7.35
CA LYS A 58 19.00 -10.71 8.14
C LYS A 58 20.24 -11.47 7.67
N HIS A 59 20.44 -11.56 6.36
CA HIS A 59 21.62 -12.21 5.79
C HIS A 59 22.88 -11.45 6.19
N GLY A 60 22.93 -10.14 5.97
CA GLY A 60 24.08 -9.32 6.31
C GLY A 60 24.36 -9.29 7.82
N ALA A 61 23.33 -9.25 8.67
CA ALA A 61 23.51 -9.32 10.12
C ALA A 61 24.13 -10.66 10.58
N GLY A 62 23.80 -11.78 9.93
CA GLY A 62 24.41 -13.09 10.15
C GLY A 62 25.90 -13.07 9.81
N GLU A 63 26.25 -12.61 8.63
CA GLU A 63 27.62 -12.50 8.14
C GLU A 63 28.49 -11.58 9.03
N ILE A 64 27.93 -10.42 9.43
CA ILE A 64 28.62 -9.51 10.37
C ILE A 64 28.91 -10.21 11.69
N THR A 65 27.95 -10.94 12.23
CA THR A 65 28.15 -11.67 13.50
C THR A 65 29.23 -12.72 13.38
N ASP A 66 29.34 -13.41 12.26
CA ASP A 66 30.36 -14.43 12.02
C ASP A 66 31.75 -13.82 11.84
N VAL A 67 31.86 -12.66 11.20
CA VAL A 67 33.15 -11.93 11.03
C VAL A 67 33.62 -11.32 12.35
N PHE A 68 32.73 -10.84 13.22
CA PHE A 68 33.06 -10.16 14.47
C PHE A 68 32.87 -11.03 15.73
N GLN A 69 32.96 -12.34 15.63
CA GLN A 69 32.83 -13.27 16.77
C GLN A 69 33.87 -13.06 17.91
N LEU A 70 34.86 -12.19 17.74
CA LEU A 70 35.87 -11.89 18.76
C LEU A 70 35.62 -10.51 19.40
N PRO A 71 35.57 -10.40 20.74
CA PRO A 71 35.50 -9.11 21.43
C PRO A 71 36.84 -8.37 21.25
N GLY A 72 36.85 -7.45 20.30
CA GLY A 72 38.02 -6.62 20.01
C GLY A 72 37.76 -5.72 18.81
N ARG A 73 38.53 -4.62 18.69
CA ARG A 73 38.48 -3.75 17.52
C ARG A 73 38.73 -4.55 16.25
N ALA A 74 37.76 -4.60 15.35
CA ALA A 74 37.95 -5.21 14.04
C ALA A 74 39.18 -4.60 13.36
N LYS A 75 40.06 -5.42 12.82
CA LYS A 75 41.21 -4.95 12.07
C LYS A 75 40.74 -4.33 10.76
N LYS A 76 41.43 -3.30 10.30
CA LYS A 76 41.10 -2.58 9.07
C LYS A 76 40.92 -3.49 7.83
N GLU A 77 41.61 -4.62 7.81
CA GLU A 77 41.56 -5.67 6.79
C GLU A 77 40.25 -6.49 6.84
N GLU A 78 39.69 -6.71 8.04
CA GLU A 78 38.45 -7.44 8.26
C GLU A 78 37.21 -6.59 7.86
N ILE A 79 37.29 -5.27 8.03
CA ILE A 79 36.23 -4.33 7.62
C ILE A 79 36.02 -4.35 6.10
N GLY A 80 37.09 -4.57 5.32
CA GLY A 80 36.97 -4.69 3.86
C GLY A 80 36.11 -5.89 3.41
N GLN A 81 35.93 -6.91 4.24
CA GLN A 81 35.11 -8.08 3.94
C GLN A 81 33.61 -7.79 4.07
N LEU A 82 33.23 -6.66 4.66
CA LEU A 82 31.84 -6.24 4.80
C LEU A 82 31.23 -5.71 3.49
N ARG A 83 32.01 -5.60 2.41
CA ARG A 83 31.50 -5.17 1.10
C ARG A 83 30.65 -6.27 0.48
N GLY A 84 29.44 -5.90 0.02
CA GLY A 84 28.54 -6.80 -0.71
C GLY A 84 27.89 -7.89 0.14
N ILE A 85 27.88 -7.77 1.47
CA ILE A 85 27.35 -8.82 2.37
C ILE A 85 25.82 -8.91 2.40
N PHE A 86 25.13 -7.85 2.04
CA PHE A 86 23.67 -7.84 2.09
C PHE A 86 23.03 -8.46 0.85
N GLY A 87 23.73 -8.49 -0.29
CA GLY A 87 23.18 -8.93 -1.57
C GLY A 87 22.05 -8.03 -2.09
N ASP A 88 21.87 -6.85 -1.51
CA ASP A 88 20.96 -5.81 -1.95
C ASP A 88 21.74 -4.57 -2.35
N ARG A 89 21.48 -4.07 -3.56
CA ARG A 89 22.25 -2.96 -4.16
C ARG A 89 22.24 -1.67 -3.32
N TYR A 90 21.15 -1.41 -2.62
CA TYR A 90 21.03 -0.21 -1.79
C TYR A 90 21.84 -0.35 -0.50
N LEU A 91 21.66 -1.46 0.19
CA LEU A 91 22.36 -1.75 1.45
C LEU A 91 23.87 -1.95 1.22
N ASP A 92 24.25 -2.64 0.16
CA ASP A 92 25.66 -2.86 -0.20
C ASP A 92 26.35 -1.52 -0.50
N LYS A 93 25.70 -0.60 -1.22
CA LYS A 93 26.24 0.74 -1.45
C LYS A 93 26.44 1.51 -0.14
N LYS A 94 25.49 1.46 0.78
CA LYS A 94 25.60 2.12 2.08
C LYS A 94 26.76 1.53 2.91
N MET A 95 26.91 0.21 2.86
CA MET A 95 28.02 -0.47 3.53
C MET A 95 29.37 -0.12 2.87
N ASP A 96 29.43 0.00 1.56
CA ASP A 96 30.64 0.43 0.85
C ASP A 96 31.04 1.86 1.27
N ASP A 97 30.08 2.78 1.37
CA ASP A 97 30.30 4.15 1.84
C ASP A 97 30.83 4.17 3.28
N PHE A 98 30.32 3.30 4.16
CA PHE A 98 30.80 3.11 5.51
C PHE A 98 32.25 2.58 5.55
N VAL A 99 32.55 1.53 4.80
CA VAL A 99 33.90 0.92 4.73
C VAL A 99 34.92 1.95 4.17
N ASP A 100 34.52 2.71 3.17
CA ASP A 100 35.37 3.77 2.60
C ASP A 100 35.64 4.89 3.59
N SER A 101 34.64 5.28 4.39
CA SER A 101 34.79 6.29 5.43
C SER A 101 35.80 5.85 6.50
N ILE A 102 35.66 4.66 7.03
CA ILE A 102 36.63 4.10 8.01
C ILE A 102 38.04 4.00 7.41
N SER A 103 38.12 3.64 6.13
CA SER A 103 39.42 3.49 5.46
C SER A 103 40.16 4.81 5.32
N ARG A 104 39.45 5.94 5.21
CA ARG A 104 40.00 7.29 5.03
C ARG A 104 40.32 7.98 6.36
N THR A 105 39.69 7.56 7.46
CA THR A 105 39.86 8.21 8.76
C THR A 105 41.00 7.52 9.52
N GLU A 106 41.99 8.29 9.98
CA GLU A 106 43.13 7.77 10.74
C GLU A 106 42.72 7.21 12.11
N GLU A 107 41.68 7.77 12.72
CA GLU A 107 41.18 7.34 14.04
C GLU A 107 40.21 6.15 13.95
N GLY A 108 39.71 5.80 12.76
CA GLY A 108 38.89 4.60 12.51
C GLY A 108 37.56 4.56 13.28
N ILE A 109 37.05 5.73 13.68
CA ILE A 109 35.78 5.85 14.41
C ILE A 109 34.72 6.35 13.43
N ALA A 110 33.80 5.48 13.03
CA ALA A 110 32.57 5.84 12.33
C ALA A 110 31.45 4.95 12.88
N GLU A 111 30.29 5.52 13.09
CA GLU A 111 29.10 4.78 13.53
C GLU A 111 28.33 4.30 12.30
N VAL A 112 27.93 3.04 12.29
CA VAL A 112 27.15 2.45 11.19
C VAL A 112 25.82 3.20 10.99
N GLU A 113 25.27 3.75 12.07
CA GLU A 113 24.02 4.50 12.08
C GLU A 113 24.08 5.78 11.23
N ASP A 114 25.28 6.37 11.04
CA ASP A 114 25.48 7.54 10.17
C ASP A 114 25.30 7.18 8.69
N PHE A 115 25.48 5.91 8.32
CA PHE A 115 25.41 5.43 6.93
C PHE A 115 24.12 4.66 6.64
N VAL A 116 23.61 3.93 7.62
CA VAL A 116 22.36 3.15 7.52
C VAL A 116 21.39 3.67 8.57
N ASN A 117 20.69 4.77 8.25
CA ASN A 117 19.66 5.33 9.11
C ASN A 117 18.29 4.71 8.75
N ILE A 118 17.45 4.50 9.77
CA ILE A 118 16.07 4.02 9.60
C ILE A 118 15.28 4.93 8.68
N ASP A 119 15.45 6.25 8.79
CA ASP A 119 14.77 7.24 7.95
C ASP A 119 15.12 7.07 6.46
N ASP A 120 16.37 6.77 6.14
CA ASP A 120 16.82 6.51 4.77
C ASP A 120 16.21 5.21 4.20
N VAL A 121 16.10 4.18 5.03
CA VAL A 121 15.43 2.91 4.67
C VAL A 121 13.96 3.14 4.44
N ASP A 122 13.28 3.89 5.29
CA ASP A 122 11.86 4.25 5.17
C ASP A 122 11.57 5.00 3.86
N VAL A 123 12.44 5.92 3.46
CA VAL A 123 12.36 6.61 2.16
C VAL A 123 12.54 5.62 1.00
N HIS A 124 13.50 4.70 1.13
CA HIS A 124 13.80 3.73 0.07
C HIS A 124 12.64 2.76 -0.19
N ILE A 125 11.96 2.29 0.85
CA ILE A 125 10.79 1.41 0.73
C ILE A 125 9.49 2.16 0.38
N HIS A 126 9.53 3.49 0.26
CA HIS A 126 8.35 4.33 0.04
C HIS A 126 7.26 4.13 1.12
N LYS A 127 7.67 3.95 2.37
CA LYS A 127 6.79 3.74 3.53
C LYS A 127 5.64 4.75 3.57
N ARG A 128 5.94 6.01 3.29
CA ARG A 128 4.93 7.08 3.25
C ARG A 128 3.79 6.81 2.26
N LEU A 129 4.07 6.22 1.10
CA LEU A 129 3.03 5.85 0.14
C LEU A 129 2.15 4.71 0.65
N LEU A 130 2.75 3.75 1.36
CA LEU A 130 2.01 2.65 1.98
C LEU A 130 1.10 3.16 3.10
N GLU A 131 1.58 4.07 3.93
CA GLU A 131 0.82 4.70 5.00
C GLU A 131 -0.33 5.58 4.50
N MET A 132 -0.21 6.19 3.31
CA MET A 132 -1.27 6.99 2.68
C MET A 132 -2.35 6.15 1.98
N ALA A 133 -2.12 4.87 1.73
CA ALA A 133 -3.07 4.04 0.98
C ALA A 133 -4.47 3.94 1.63
N PRO A 134 -4.64 3.80 2.95
CA PRO A 134 -5.95 3.82 3.60
C PRO A 134 -6.74 5.10 3.32
N ASP A 135 -6.06 6.26 3.34
CA ASP A 135 -6.67 7.56 3.08
C ASP A 135 -7.12 7.68 1.62
N ILE A 136 -6.35 7.11 0.69
CA ILE A 136 -6.71 7.04 -0.74
C ILE A 136 -7.98 6.21 -0.91
N PHE A 137 -8.12 5.05 -0.27
CA PHE A 137 -9.33 4.23 -0.35
C PHE A 137 -10.55 4.94 0.20
N THR A 138 -10.43 5.60 1.34
CA THR A 138 -11.51 6.38 1.95
C THR A 138 -11.90 7.54 1.03
N SER A 139 -10.94 8.28 0.49
CA SER A 139 -11.18 9.40 -0.43
C SER A 139 -11.85 8.94 -1.73
N LEU A 140 -11.43 7.80 -2.29
CA LEU A 140 -12.10 7.20 -3.46
C LEU A 140 -13.53 6.78 -3.13
N GLY A 141 -13.78 6.21 -1.96
CA GLY A 141 -15.14 5.89 -1.50
C GLY A 141 -16.04 7.12 -1.47
N ILE A 142 -15.55 8.24 -0.91
CA ILE A 142 -16.27 9.52 -0.88
C ILE A 142 -16.48 10.05 -2.30
N LEU A 143 -15.47 10.04 -3.16
CA LEU A 143 -15.60 10.44 -4.56
C LEU A 143 -16.67 9.62 -5.28
N GLY A 144 -16.70 8.31 -5.05
CA GLY A 144 -17.72 7.42 -5.61
C GLY A 144 -19.14 7.78 -5.16
N THR A 145 -19.32 8.26 -3.91
CA THR A 145 -20.64 8.74 -3.46
C THR A 145 -21.10 9.96 -4.24
N PHE A 146 -20.21 10.93 -4.46
CA PHE A 146 -20.55 12.12 -5.25
C PHE A 146 -20.88 11.76 -6.70
N ILE A 147 -20.09 10.90 -7.33
CA ILE A 147 -20.32 10.43 -8.70
C ILE A 147 -21.69 9.73 -8.80
N GLY A 148 -22.01 8.84 -7.87
CA GLY A 148 -23.28 8.12 -7.84
C GLY A 148 -24.47 9.04 -7.68
N LEU A 149 -24.39 10.03 -6.79
CA LEU A 149 -25.47 11.00 -6.58
C LEU A 149 -25.65 11.93 -7.78
N VAL A 150 -24.56 12.47 -8.34
CA VAL A 150 -24.62 13.35 -9.52
C VAL A 150 -25.22 12.59 -10.70
N TRP A 151 -24.88 11.33 -10.86
CA TRP A 151 -25.44 10.51 -11.92
C TRP A 151 -26.93 10.21 -11.71
N GLY A 152 -27.35 9.86 -10.48
CA GLY A 152 -28.75 9.66 -10.15
C GLY A 152 -29.60 10.91 -10.40
N LEU A 153 -29.03 12.10 -10.15
CA LEU A 153 -29.70 13.38 -10.34
C LEU A 153 -29.70 13.88 -11.80
N LYS A 154 -28.80 13.38 -12.65
CA LYS A 154 -28.59 13.89 -14.02
C LYS A 154 -29.88 14.00 -14.87
N ASN A 155 -30.75 13.02 -14.72
CA ASN A 155 -31.99 12.93 -15.51
C ASN A 155 -33.26 13.15 -14.66
N PHE A 156 -33.10 13.72 -13.47
CA PHE A 156 -34.24 13.98 -12.60
C PHE A 156 -35.10 15.14 -13.18
N GLN A 157 -36.33 14.82 -13.61
CA GLN A 157 -37.30 15.78 -14.15
C GLN A 157 -38.64 15.60 -13.43
N PRO A 158 -39.05 16.53 -12.55
CA PRO A 158 -40.29 16.44 -11.78
C PRO A 158 -41.52 17.05 -12.53
N THR A 159 -41.52 16.96 -13.86
CA THR A 159 -42.51 17.70 -14.68
C THR A 159 -43.82 16.95 -14.94
N ASP A 160 -43.81 15.62 -14.92
CA ASP A 160 -44.98 14.79 -15.14
C ASP A 160 -44.88 13.50 -14.27
N TYR A 161 -46.05 12.93 -13.92
CA TYR A 161 -46.08 11.79 -12.97
C TYR A 161 -45.36 10.56 -13.50
N GLU A 162 -45.51 10.22 -14.78
CA GLU A 162 -44.80 9.06 -15.36
C GLU A 162 -43.29 9.32 -15.45
N VAL A 163 -42.89 10.52 -15.87
CA VAL A 163 -41.48 10.94 -15.94
C VAL A 163 -40.88 11.05 -14.55
N MET A 164 -41.66 11.49 -13.56
CA MET A 164 -41.22 11.54 -12.17
C MET A 164 -40.94 10.17 -11.61
N THR A 165 -41.77 9.16 -11.87
CA THR A 165 -41.57 7.78 -11.37
C THR A 165 -40.30 7.15 -11.94
N THR A 166 -40.02 7.30 -13.23
CA THR A 166 -38.80 6.82 -13.86
C THR A 166 -37.55 7.57 -13.37
N SER A 167 -37.68 8.88 -13.16
CA SER A 167 -36.62 9.74 -12.63
C SER A 167 -36.25 9.38 -11.17
N VAL A 168 -37.23 9.04 -10.33
CA VAL A 168 -37.00 8.57 -8.95
C VAL A 168 -36.31 7.22 -8.96
N SER A 169 -36.65 6.30 -9.87
CA SER A 169 -35.94 5.03 -10.00
C SER A 169 -34.46 5.24 -10.34
N ALA A 170 -34.15 6.13 -11.29
CA ALA A 170 -32.79 6.48 -11.65
C ALA A 170 -32.01 7.13 -10.46
N LEU A 171 -32.68 7.97 -9.68
CA LEU A 171 -32.13 8.57 -8.48
C LEU A 171 -31.78 7.51 -7.43
N VAL A 172 -32.71 6.57 -7.18
CA VAL A 172 -32.50 5.45 -6.26
C VAL A 172 -31.31 4.58 -6.69
N ASP A 173 -31.18 4.33 -7.99
CA ASP A 173 -30.03 3.58 -8.52
C ASP A 173 -28.71 4.35 -8.32
N GLY A 174 -28.70 5.65 -8.50
CA GLY A 174 -27.55 6.50 -8.18
C GLY A 174 -27.16 6.47 -6.69
N ILE A 175 -28.16 6.47 -5.81
CA ILE A 175 -27.98 6.34 -4.36
C ILE A 175 -27.37 4.97 -4.00
N LYS A 176 -27.84 3.88 -4.62
CA LYS A 176 -27.25 2.54 -4.42
C LYS A 176 -25.78 2.52 -4.80
N VAL A 177 -25.41 3.08 -5.95
CA VAL A 177 -24.01 3.20 -6.38
C VAL A 177 -23.21 3.97 -5.34
N ALA A 178 -23.70 5.13 -4.90
CA ALA A 178 -23.06 5.98 -3.92
C ALA A 178 -22.75 5.23 -2.61
N PHE A 179 -23.73 4.57 -2.03
CA PHE A 179 -23.53 3.82 -0.77
C PHE A 179 -22.58 2.65 -0.92
N LEU A 180 -22.68 1.88 -2.01
CA LEU A 180 -21.82 0.74 -2.23
C LEU A 180 -20.35 1.14 -2.37
N THR A 181 -20.06 2.19 -3.16
CA THR A 181 -18.69 2.69 -3.34
C THR A 181 -18.08 3.19 -2.03
N SER A 182 -18.89 3.85 -1.17
CA SER A 182 -18.45 4.29 0.15
C SER A 182 -18.10 3.10 1.06
N ILE A 183 -18.95 2.08 1.08
CA ILE A 183 -18.70 0.85 1.86
C ILE A 183 -17.40 0.18 1.42
N TYR A 184 -17.13 0.12 0.10
CA TYR A 184 -15.87 -0.47 -0.39
C TYR A 184 -14.66 0.35 0.05
N GLY A 185 -14.74 1.68 -0.05
CA GLY A 185 -13.66 2.57 0.37
C GLY A 185 -13.28 2.37 1.82
N VAL A 186 -14.26 2.39 2.72
CA VAL A 186 -14.04 2.20 4.16
C VAL A 186 -13.57 0.78 4.48
N ALA A 187 -14.21 -0.24 3.91
CA ALA A 187 -13.87 -1.64 4.18
C ALA A 187 -12.44 -1.97 3.74
N LEU A 188 -12.04 -1.54 2.52
CA LEU A 188 -10.68 -1.76 2.02
C LEU A 188 -9.64 -0.95 2.79
N SER A 189 -9.96 0.29 3.21
CA SER A 189 -9.11 1.11 4.07
C SER A 189 -8.79 0.41 5.39
N VAL A 190 -9.82 -0.09 6.08
CA VAL A 190 -9.67 -0.80 7.36
C VAL A 190 -8.84 -2.08 7.20
N VAL A 191 -9.09 -2.86 6.14
CA VAL A 191 -8.33 -4.09 5.86
C VAL A 191 -6.87 -3.78 5.57
N TYR A 192 -6.61 -2.73 4.78
CA TYR A 192 -5.25 -2.32 4.45
C TYR A 192 -4.50 -1.83 5.70
N LEU A 193 -5.16 -1.01 6.52
CA LEU A 193 -4.60 -0.53 7.78
C LEU A 193 -4.25 -1.69 8.73
N SER A 194 -5.14 -2.68 8.83
CA SER A 194 -4.90 -3.89 9.63
C SER A 194 -3.68 -4.68 9.14
N LEU A 195 -3.39 -4.68 7.84
CA LEU A 195 -2.24 -5.37 7.26
C LEU A 195 -0.91 -4.68 7.53
N ILE A 196 -0.91 -3.34 7.56
CA ILE A 196 0.31 -2.55 7.81
C ILE A 196 0.70 -2.60 9.30
N HIS A 197 -0.28 -2.74 10.20
CA HIS A 197 -0.03 -2.75 11.65
C HIS A 197 0.26 -4.15 12.24
N ILE A 198 0.25 -5.21 11.44
CA ILE A 198 0.68 -6.55 11.83
C ILE A 198 2.15 -6.74 11.50
#